data_95cc4fc0c2940b43c08cbd6a51c8fe4d
#
_entry.id   95cc4fc0c2940b43c08cbd6a51c8fe4d
#
_cell.length_a   1.000
_cell.length_b   1.000
_cell.length_c   1.000
_cell.angle_alpha   90.00
_cell.angle_beta   90.00
_cell.angle_gamma   90.00
#
_symmetry.space_group_name_H-M   'P 1'
#
loop_
_entity.id
_entity.type
_entity.pdbx_description
1 polymer ?
#
loop_
_entity_poly.entity_id
_entity_poly.type
_entity_poly.pdbx_seq_one_letter_code
_entity_poly.pdbx_strand_id
1 'polypeptide(L)'
;VMLRGSKDILHSNLVIAGSMRRAAAACGFSADIITLLADTSRETATAFMKLHAYLDVLIPRGGAGLIANTVKNATVPVLETGTGNCHVYVDKDADTAKVIPIIINAKTQRTSVCNACESILLHKDISDSFIQELLAALK
;
A
#
# COMPACT_ATOMS: atom_id res chain seq x y z
N VAL A 1 1.32 -0.82 -20.11
CA VAL A 1 0.91 -1.07 -18.71
C VAL A 1 -0.60 -1.12 -18.63
N MET A 2 -1.16 -2.18 -18.05
CA MET A 2 -2.60 -2.28 -17.80
C MET A 2 -2.87 -2.05 -16.32
N LEU A 3 -3.80 -1.13 -16.02
CA LEU A 3 -4.15 -0.72 -14.67
C LEU A 3 -5.56 -1.20 -14.31
N ARG A 4 -5.76 -1.61 -13.06
CA ARG A 4 -7.09 -1.94 -12.52
C ARG A 4 -7.19 -1.37 -11.11
N GLY A 5 -8.25 -0.61 -10.83
CA GLY A 5 -8.55 -0.06 -9.51
C GLY A 5 -9.84 -0.62 -8.91
N SER A 6 -10.18 -0.19 -7.69
CA SER A 6 -11.49 -0.47 -7.09
C SER A 6 -12.59 0.39 -7.73
N LYS A 7 -13.85 -0.04 -7.58
CA LYS A 7 -15.00 0.71 -8.06
C LYS A 7 -15.13 2.09 -7.41
N ASP A 8 -14.71 2.21 -6.15
CA ASP A 8 -14.87 3.44 -5.36
C ASP A 8 -14.03 4.61 -5.88
N ILE A 9 -12.94 4.31 -6.60
CA ILE A 9 -12.03 5.30 -7.17
C ILE A 9 -11.99 5.27 -8.70
N LEU A 10 -12.98 4.65 -9.35
CA LEU A 10 -13.00 4.48 -10.81
C LEU A 10 -12.89 5.82 -11.55
N HIS A 11 -13.66 6.83 -11.15
CA HIS A 11 -13.63 8.16 -11.79
C HIS A 11 -12.25 8.82 -11.66
N SER A 12 -11.65 8.76 -10.49
CA SER A 12 -10.28 9.27 -10.28
C SER A 12 -9.26 8.53 -11.16
N ASN A 13 -9.38 7.20 -11.25
CA ASN A 13 -8.51 6.39 -12.10
C ASN A 13 -8.66 6.72 -13.59
N LEU A 14 -9.89 6.99 -14.06
CA LEU A 14 -10.14 7.42 -15.44
C LEU A 14 -9.46 8.75 -15.76
N VAL A 15 -9.57 9.74 -14.86
CA VAL A 15 -8.93 11.06 -15.02
C VAL A 15 -7.42 10.93 -15.01
N ILE A 16 -6.85 10.19 -14.05
CA ILE A 16 -5.41 9.98 -13.92
C ILE A 16 -4.85 9.25 -15.15
N ALA A 17 -5.45 8.12 -15.53
CA ALA A 17 -5.02 7.36 -16.70
C ALA A 17 -5.12 8.19 -17.99
N GLY A 18 -6.19 8.98 -18.15
CA GLY A 18 -6.35 9.90 -19.26
C GLY A 18 -5.26 10.98 -19.31
N SER A 19 -4.87 11.53 -18.16
CA SER A 19 -3.77 12.51 -18.09
C SER A 19 -2.42 11.89 -18.41
N MET A 20 -2.15 10.69 -17.91
CA MET A 20 -0.92 9.94 -18.20
C MET A 20 -0.83 9.59 -19.69
N ARG A 21 -1.93 9.16 -20.33
CA ARG A 21 -1.99 8.85 -21.76
C ARG A 21 -1.70 10.10 -22.62
N ARG A 22 -2.27 11.26 -22.28
CA ARG A 22 -1.96 12.52 -22.96
C ARG A 22 -0.50 12.91 -22.83
N ALA A 23 0.07 12.78 -21.63
CA ALA A 23 1.50 13.05 -21.41
C ALA A 23 2.39 12.10 -22.22
N ALA A 24 2.07 10.81 -22.23
CA ALA A 24 2.78 9.83 -23.04
C ALA A 24 2.75 10.16 -24.55
N ALA A 25 1.56 10.51 -25.05
CA ALA A 25 1.39 10.91 -26.45
C ALA A 25 2.18 12.19 -26.79
N ALA A 26 2.22 13.18 -25.90
CA ALA A 26 3.02 14.40 -26.07
C ALA A 26 4.54 14.12 -26.12
N CYS A 27 4.99 13.01 -25.49
CA CYS A 27 6.38 12.54 -25.56
C CYS A 27 6.64 11.55 -26.72
N GLY A 28 5.70 11.39 -27.65
CA GLY A 28 5.87 10.52 -28.84
C GLY A 28 5.58 9.02 -28.58
N PHE A 29 5.07 8.65 -27.43
CA PHE A 29 4.63 7.28 -27.15
C PHE A 29 3.19 7.04 -27.63
N SER A 30 2.85 5.78 -27.90
CA SER A 30 1.46 5.40 -28.13
C SER A 30 0.61 5.69 -26.90
N ALA A 31 -0.61 6.23 -27.08
CA ALA A 31 -1.59 6.41 -26.02
C ALA A 31 -1.98 5.07 -25.37
N ASP A 32 -1.78 3.94 -26.05
CA ASP A 32 -2.11 2.60 -25.57
C ASP A 32 -1.04 2.02 -24.62
N ILE A 33 0.09 2.73 -24.41
CA ILE A 33 1.11 2.31 -23.44
C ILE A 33 0.52 2.21 -22.00
N ILE A 34 -0.56 2.94 -21.75
CA ILE A 34 -1.30 2.90 -20.49
C ILE A 34 -2.77 2.60 -20.79
N THR A 35 -3.25 1.48 -20.30
CA THR A 35 -4.64 1.05 -20.44
C THR A 35 -5.27 0.87 -19.07
N LEU A 36 -6.47 1.38 -18.87
CA LEU A 36 -7.24 1.20 -17.65
C LEU A 36 -8.39 0.22 -17.90
N LEU A 37 -8.48 -0.79 -17.07
CA LEU A 37 -9.61 -1.71 -17.02
C LEU A 37 -10.79 -0.99 -16.34
N ALA A 38 -11.82 -0.62 -17.12
CA ALA A 38 -12.97 0.11 -16.61
C ALA A 38 -13.95 -0.79 -15.84
N ASP A 39 -14.01 -2.07 -16.18
CA ASP A 39 -14.80 -3.04 -15.42
C ASP A 39 -14.07 -3.43 -14.13
N THR A 40 -14.68 -3.09 -13.01
CA THR A 40 -14.16 -3.33 -11.67
C THR A 40 -14.72 -4.60 -11.01
N SER A 41 -15.46 -5.42 -11.75
CA SER A 41 -16.05 -6.67 -11.24
C SER A 41 -14.98 -7.68 -10.79
N ARG A 42 -15.37 -8.61 -9.93
CA ARG A 42 -14.48 -9.69 -9.47
C ARG A 42 -14.22 -10.70 -10.58
N GLU A 43 -15.22 -10.92 -11.42
CA GLU A 43 -15.17 -11.82 -12.58
C GLU A 43 -14.09 -11.34 -13.56
N THR A 44 -14.13 -10.06 -13.92
CA THR A 44 -13.12 -9.43 -14.79
C THR A 44 -11.74 -9.45 -14.16
N ALA A 45 -11.62 -9.20 -12.85
CA ALA A 45 -10.35 -9.31 -12.15
C ALA A 45 -9.77 -10.75 -12.25
N THR A 46 -10.60 -11.77 -12.07
CA THR A 46 -10.18 -13.17 -12.16
C THR A 46 -9.79 -13.56 -13.58
N ALA A 47 -10.54 -13.10 -14.57
CA ALA A 47 -10.20 -13.31 -15.99
C ALA A 47 -8.88 -12.63 -16.34
N PHE A 48 -8.66 -11.40 -15.86
CA PHE A 48 -7.42 -10.63 -16.06
C PHE A 48 -6.18 -11.37 -15.53
N MET A 49 -6.28 -12.01 -14.36
CA MET A 49 -5.19 -12.79 -13.76
C MET A 49 -4.76 -14.00 -14.59
N LYS A 50 -5.56 -14.40 -15.58
CA LYS A 50 -5.32 -15.58 -16.44
C LYS A 50 -4.85 -15.22 -17.85
N LEU A 51 -4.64 -13.95 -18.15
CA LEU A 51 -4.24 -13.47 -19.47
C LEU A 51 -2.74 -13.63 -19.74
N HIS A 52 -2.19 -14.81 -19.49
CA HIS A 52 -0.75 -15.10 -19.68
C HIS A 52 -0.25 -14.92 -21.12
N ALA A 53 -1.14 -14.96 -22.12
CA ALA A 53 -0.78 -14.68 -23.51
C ALA A 53 -0.57 -13.17 -23.81
N TYR A 54 -0.98 -12.28 -22.89
CA TYR A 54 -0.97 -10.82 -23.08
C TYR A 54 -0.24 -10.07 -21.95
N LEU A 55 0.01 -10.73 -20.82
CA LEU A 55 0.61 -10.13 -19.64
C LEU A 55 1.85 -10.91 -19.23
N ASP A 56 2.96 -10.22 -19.07
CA ASP A 56 4.23 -10.79 -18.64
C ASP A 56 4.29 -10.94 -17.11
N VAL A 57 3.70 -10.00 -16.38
CA VAL A 57 3.74 -9.97 -14.91
C VAL A 57 2.53 -9.25 -14.31
N LEU A 58 2.06 -9.72 -13.17
CA LEU A 58 1.07 -9.06 -12.32
C LEU A 58 1.73 -8.51 -11.06
N ILE A 59 1.42 -7.26 -10.72
CA ILE A 59 1.89 -6.61 -9.50
C ILE A 59 0.65 -6.22 -8.68
N PRO A 60 0.15 -7.11 -7.80
CA PRO A 60 -1.02 -6.81 -7.00
C PRO A 60 -0.68 -5.77 -5.91
N ARG A 61 -1.55 -4.78 -5.77
CA ARG A 61 -1.47 -3.75 -4.72
C ARG A 61 -2.81 -3.70 -3.99
N GLY A 62 -2.80 -3.96 -2.70
CA GLY A 62 -4.01 -3.98 -1.88
C GLY A 62 -3.84 -4.78 -0.58
N GLY A 63 -4.93 -5.12 0.06
CA GLY A 63 -4.92 -5.90 1.30
C GLY A 63 -4.52 -7.37 1.08
N ALA A 64 -4.13 -8.04 2.17
CA ALA A 64 -3.63 -9.42 2.17
C ALA A 64 -4.55 -10.41 1.43
N GLY A 65 -5.87 -10.25 1.56
CA GLY A 65 -6.83 -11.11 0.88
C GLY A 65 -6.78 -11.00 -0.66
N LEU A 66 -6.58 -9.80 -1.20
CA LEU A 66 -6.41 -9.61 -2.63
C LEU A 66 -5.10 -10.24 -3.12
N ILE A 67 -4.02 -10.02 -2.40
CA ILE A 67 -2.70 -10.56 -2.74
C ILE A 67 -2.75 -12.09 -2.74
N ALA A 68 -3.24 -12.70 -1.66
CA ALA A 68 -3.37 -14.15 -1.54
C ALA A 68 -4.28 -14.75 -2.64
N ASN A 69 -5.40 -14.07 -2.96
CA ASN A 69 -6.28 -14.50 -4.04
C ASN A 69 -5.58 -14.43 -5.42
N THR A 70 -4.78 -13.37 -5.65
CA THR A 70 -4.03 -13.22 -6.90
C THR A 70 -2.99 -14.33 -7.05
N VAL A 71 -2.17 -14.56 -6.01
CA VAL A 71 -1.14 -15.62 -6.02
C VAL A 71 -1.76 -16.99 -6.25
N LYS A 72 -2.91 -17.27 -5.63
CA LYS A 72 -3.58 -18.58 -5.76
C LYS A 72 -4.18 -18.82 -7.15
N ASN A 73 -4.70 -17.79 -7.81
CA ASN A 73 -5.55 -17.94 -9.00
C ASN A 73 -4.90 -17.45 -10.31
N ALA A 74 -3.80 -16.71 -10.24
CA ALA A 74 -3.13 -16.21 -11.42
C ALA A 74 -2.40 -17.32 -12.18
N THR A 75 -2.44 -17.24 -13.49
CA THR A 75 -1.57 -18.04 -14.40
C THR A 75 -0.46 -17.16 -14.98
N VAL A 76 -0.52 -15.85 -14.77
CA VAL A 76 0.54 -14.88 -15.06
C VAL A 76 1.49 -14.85 -13.87
N PRO A 77 2.81 -14.74 -14.06
CA PRO A 77 3.77 -14.54 -12.97
C PRO A 77 3.37 -13.37 -12.07
N VAL A 78 3.43 -13.56 -10.75
CA VAL A 78 3.01 -12.55 -9.77
C VAL A 78 4.22 -12.03 -9.00
N LEU A 79 4.39 -10.70 -9.00
CA LEU A 79 5.34 -10.02 -8.14
C LEU A 79 4.56 -9.41 -6.96
N GLU A 80 4.52 -10.14 -5.87
CA GLU A 80 3.79 -9.71 -4.67
C GLU A 80 4.68 -9.01 -3.65
N THR A 81 4.04 -8.19 -2.81
CA THR A 81 4.66 -7.63 -1.59
C THR A 81 3.93 -8.20 -0.39
N GLY A 82 4.67 -8.50 0.68
CA GLY A 82 4.09 -8.87 1.97
C GLY A 82 3.27 -7.74 2.61
N THR A 83 2.57 -8.06 3.70
CA THR A 83 1.96 -7.07 4.58
C THR A 83 3.03 -6.34 5.36
N GLY A 84 2.93 -5.00 5.43
CA GLY A 84 3.78 -4.21 6.31
C GLY A 84 3.49 -4.53 7.78
N ASN A 85 4.53 -4.59 8.60
CA ASN A 85 4.44 -4.59 10.06
C ASN A 85 5.52 -3.64 10.58
N CYS A 86 5.15 -2.35 10.65
CA CYS A 86 6.10 -1.28 10.93
C CYS A 86 6.30 -1.11 12.43
N HIS A 87 7.57 -1.04 12.83
CA HIS A 87 7.97 -0.95 14.22
C HIS A 87 8.66 0.38 14.49
N VAL A 88 8.46 0.91 15.69
CA VAL A 88 9.31 1.96 16.27
C VAL A 88 10.05 1.35 17.44
N TYR A 89 11.38 1.39 17.39
CA TYR A 89 12.22 1.00 18.53
C TYR A 89 12.66 2.23 19.30
N VAL A 90 12.49 2.22 20.62
CA VAL A 90 12.91 3.26 21.54
C VAL A 90 14.06 2.74 22.37
N ASP A 91 15.25 3.30 22.13
CA ASP A 91 16.44 2.97 22.90
C ASP A 91 16.43 3.67 24.27
N LYS A 92 17.18 3.15 25.25
CA LYS A 92 17.34 3.71 26.59
C LYS A 92 17.89 5.16 26.58
N ASP A 93 18.71 5.47 25.56
CA ASP A 93 19.36 6.77 25.41
C ASP A 93 18.55 7.72 24.50
N ALA A 94 17.33 7.34 24.13
CA ALA A 94 16.47 8.18 23.30
C ALA A 94 15.97 9.43 24.03
N ASP A 95 15.87 10.54 23.33
CA ASP A 95 15.24 11.78 23.81
C ASP A 95 13.72 11.56 23.92
N THR A 96 13.23 11.24 25.10
CA THR A 96 11.83 10.90 25.37
C THR A 96 10.85 12.01 24.96
N ALA A 97 11.27 13.27 25.03
CA ALA A 97 10.44 14.41 24.61
C ALA A 97 10.16 14.40 23.10
N LYS A 98 11.07 13.83 22.30
CA LYS A 98 10.89 13.67 20.85
C LYS A 98 10.19 12.38 20.48
N VAL A 99 10.36 11.33 21.27
CA VAL A 99 9.84 9.99 20.96
C VAL A 99 8.31 9.97 20.91
N ILE A 100 7.64 10.55 21.89
CA ILE A 100 6.18 10.55 21.98
C ILE A 100 5.53 11.18 20.74
N PRO A 101 5.89 12.41 20.33
CA PRO A 101 5.36 13.00 19.09
C PRO A 101 5.64 12.17 17.84
N ILE A 102 6.82 11.53 17.75
CA ILE A 102 7.15 10.65 16.62
C ILE A 102 6.23 9.45 16.56
N ILE A 103 6.01 8.76 17.69
CA ILE A 103 5.13 7.59 17.77
C ILE A 103 3.69 7.96 17.44
N ILE A 104 3.19 9.05 18.04
CA ILE A 104 1.84 9.54 17.77
C ILE A 104 1.67 9.84 16.27
N ASN A 105 2.60 10.57 15.67
CA ASN A 105 2.55 10.85 14.24
C ASN A 105 2.60 9.57 13.41
N ALA A 106 3.53 8.65 13.71
CA ALA A 106 3.69 7.39 12.99
C ALA A 106 2.43 6.50 13.04
N LYS A 107 1.63 6.60 14.11
CA LYS A 107 0.39 5.83 14.28
C LYS A 107 -0.84 6.55 13.76
N THR A 108 -0.97 7.85 14.01
CA THR A 108 -2.27 8.55 13.89
C THR A 108 -2.40 9.42 12.65
N GLN A 109 -1.30 9.85 12.03
CA GLN A 109 -1.34 10.70 10.85
C GLN A 109 -2.20 10.07 9.72
N ARG A 110 -2.06 8.76 9.53
CA ARG A 110 -2.88 7.99 8.60
C ARG A 110 -2.87 6.51 8.98
N THR A 111 -3.89 6.07 9.68
CA THR A 111 -3.94 4.75 10.33
C THR A 111 -4.05 3.57 9.37
N SER A 112 -4.58 3.77 8.16
CA SER A 112 -4.90 2.69 7.20
C SER A 112 -3.83 2.45 6.13
N VAL A 113 -2.66 3.08 6.24
CA VAL A 113 -1.57 2.89 5.28
C VAL A 113 -0.60 1.80 5.75
N CYS A 114 0.08 1.17 4.78
CA CYS A 114 1.00 0.06 5.05
C CYS A 114 2.26 0.44 5.83
N ASN A 115 2.55 1.73 6.00
CA ASN A 115 3.68 2.25 6.78
C ASN A 115 3.26 2.91 8.10
N ALA A 116 2.00 2.77 8.54
CA ALA A 116 1.60 3.17 9.88
C ALA A 116 2.27 2.27 10.94
N CYS A 117 2.63 2.84 12.07
CA CYS A 117 3.23 2.08 13.17
C CYS A 117 2.25 1.02 13.70
N GLU A 118 2.69 -0.24 13.75
CA GLU A 118 1.93 -1.39 14.25
C GLU A 118 2.41 -1.81 15.64
N SER A 119 3.72 -1.71 15.89
CA SER A 119 4.35 -2.17 17.12
C SER A 119 5.35 -1.15 17.63
N ILE A 120 5.45 -1.03 18.94
CA ILE A 120 6.44 -0.21 19.62
C ILE A 120 7.30 -1.14 20.47
N LEU A 121 8.60 -1.14 20.20
CA LEU A 121 9.59 -1.90 20.94
C LEU A 121 10.34 -0.96 21.88
N LEU A 122 10.36 -1.25 23.16
CA LEU A 122 11.01 -0.43 24.17
C LEU A 122 12.23 -1.17 24.70
N HIS A 123 13.36 -0.46 24.84
CA HIS A 123 14.52 -1.02 25.56
C HIS A 123 14.11 -1.38 27.00
N LYS A 124 14.61 -2.49 27.54
CA LYS A 124 14.22 -3.00 28.86
C LYS A 124 14.48 -2.02 30.02
N ASP A 125 15.45 -1.12 29.84
CA ASP A 125 15.83 -0.12 30.86
C ASP A 125 15.12 1.24 30.68
N ILE A 126 14.08 1.30 29.80
CA ILE A 126 13.21 2.48 29.72
C ILE A 126 12.41 2.61 31.03
N SER A 127 12.26 3.84 31.51
CA SER A 127 11.55 4.12 32.76
C SER A 127 10.04 3.82 32.65
N ASP A 128 9.47 3.30 33.73
CA ASP A 128 8.03 3.08 33.83
C ASP A 128 7.22 4.36 33.65
N SER A 129 7.76 5.51 34.09
CA SER A 129 7.13 6.82 33.91
C SER A 129 6.94 7.17 32.43
N PHE A 130 7.97 6.91 31.60
CA PHE A 130 7.86 7.10 30.16
C PHE A 130 6.77 6.19 29.53
N ILE A 131 6.71 4.93 29.97
CA ILE A 131 5.68 4.00 29.48
C ILE A 131 4.28 4.53 29.81
N GLN A 132 4.06 5.02 31.02
CA GLN A 132 2.76 5.58 31.42
C GLN A 132 2.41 6.84 30.63
N GLU A 133 3.38 7.72 30.37
CA GLU A 133 3.20 8.93 29.56
C GLU A 133 2.85 8.56 28.10
N LEU A 134 3.57 7.61 27.50
CA LEU A 134 3.29 7.12 26.16
C LEU A 134 1.89 6.51 26.05
N LEU A 135 1.49 5.67 27.02
CA LEU A 135 0.16 5.08 27.05
C LEU A 135 -0.94 6.12 27.21
N ALA A 136 -0.70 7.17 28.00
CA ALA A 136 -1.65 8.28 28.15
C ALA A 136 -1.80 9.07 26.84
N ALA A 137 -0.70 9.26 26.10
CA ALA A 137 -0.70 9.98 24.82
C ALA A 137 -1.34 9.20 23.67
N LEU A 138 -1.43 7.86 23.79
CA LEU A 138 -2.06 6.99 22.78
C LEU A 138 -3.56 6.76 23.00
N LYS A 139 -4.15 7.21 24.09
CA LYS A 139 -5.59 7.15 24.38
C LYS A 139 -6.36 8.26 23.68
#